data_13c1bb9322eb68fe75e1930f71f2b19a
#
_entry.id   13c1bb9322eb68fe75e1930f71f2b19a
#
_cell.length_a   1.000
_cell.length_b   1.000
_cell.length_c   1.000
_cell.angle_alpha   90.00
_cell.angle_beta   90.00
_cell.angle_gamma   90.00
#
_symmetry.space_group_name_H-M   'P 1'
#
loop_
_entity.id
_entity.type
_entity.pdbx_description
1 polymer ?
#
loop_
_entity_poly.entity_id
_entity_poly.type
_entity_poly.pdbx_seq_one_letter_code
_entity_poly.pdbx_strand_id
1 'polypeptide(L)'
;MLFKNPIIPGYNPDPSICRVGDDFYLVNSTFEFFPGVPIYHSRNLVNWELKGYCLDRRSQLELEGCRNSGGIYAPTIRFHNGMFYMITTNVTDKGNFVVHSDSVDGDWSEPAWIDQGGIDPSLFWDDDDKCYYCSTGILDGVRGIVAFEINPMTGEILSDKKLISEGCGGQCAEGPHIYKKDGMYYLMIAEGGTEYAHRAVSYTHLRAHETRSNL
;
A
#
# COMPACT_ATOMS: atom_id res chain seq x y z
N MET A 1 -12.24 -22.55 -15.88
CA MET A 1 -12.84 -22.80 -14.55
C MET A 1 -13.91 -21.74 -14.35
N LEU A 2 -15.12 -22.10 -13.93
CA LEU A 2 -16.17 -21.12 -13.58
C LEU A 2 -16.08 -20.84 -12.07
N PHE A 3 -16.16 -19.57 -11.68
CA PHE A 3 -16.24 -19.14 -10.28
C PHE A 3 -17.35 -18.11 -10.12
N LYS A 4 -17.79 -17.91 -8.90
CA LYS A 4 -18.88 -16.97 -8.57
C LYS A 4 -18.31 -15.74 -7.87
N ASN A 5 -18.69 -14.56 -8.33
CA ASN A 5 -18.42 -13.30 -7.62
C ASN A 5 -19.54 -13.00 -6.58
N PRO A 6 -19.19 -12.31 -5.47
CA PRO A 6 -17.83 -11.97 -5.05
C PRO A 6 -17.06 -13.19 -4.56
N ILE A 7 -15.73 -13.23 -4.84
CA ILE A 7 -14.85 -14.33 -4.36
C ILE A 7 -14.57 -14.25 -2.86
N ILE A 8 -14.59 -13.06 -2.29
CA ILE A 8 -14.57 -12.80 -0.84
C ILE A 8 -15.84 -12.00 -0.55
N PRO A 9 -16.88 -12.59 0.07
CA PRO A 9 -18.12 -11.88 0.36
C PRO A 9 -17.95 -10.95 1.56
N GLY A 10 -18.75 -9.87 1.59
CA GLY A 10 -18.75 -8.89 2.66
C GLY A 10 -18.11 -7.56 2.26
N TYR A 11 -17.68 -6.80 3.26
CA TYR A 11 -17.05 -5.50 3.07
C TYR A 11 -15.52 -5.65 3.06
N ASN A 12 -14.93 -5.66 1.88
CA ASN A 12 -13.49 -5.88 1.66
C ASN A 12 -12.96 -4.81 0.69
N PRO A 13 -12.90 -3.53 1.10
CA PRO A 13 -12.43 -2.45 0.25
C PRO A 13 -10.91 -2.43 0.11
N ASP A 14 -10.43 -1.75 -0.93
CA ASP A 14 -9.02 -1.42 -1.17
C ASP A 14 -8.09 -2.65 -1.12
N PRO A 15 -8.34 -3.71 -1.90
CA PRO A 15 -7.54 -4.91 -1.81
C PRO A 15 -6.13 -4.70 -2.37
N SER A 16 -5.12 -5.15 -1.63
CA SER A 16 -3.76 -5.28 -2.11
C SER A 16 -3.31 -6.73 -2.02
N ILE A 17 -2.56 -7.19 -3.03
CA ILE A 17 -2.14 -8.58 -3.15
C ILE A 17 -0.62 -8.69 -3.38
N CYS A 18 0.01 -9.70 -2.76
CA CYS A 18 1.35 -10.13 -3.13
C CYS A 18 1.41 -11.63 -3.38
N ARG A 19 2.43 -12.08 -4.11
CA ARG A 19 2.68 -13.49 -4.42
C ARG A 19 4.01 -13.93 -3.83
N VAL A 20 4.01 -15.10 -3.19
CA VAL A 20 5.22 -15.75 -2.66
C VAL A 20 5.22 -17.20 -3.13
N GLY A 21 6.07 -17.51 -4.11
CA GLY A 21 6.04 -18.84 -4.75
C GLY A 21 4.69 -19.12 -5.43
N ASP A 22 3.96 -20.13 -4.94
CA ASP A 22 2.62 -20.48 -5.42
C ASP A 22 1.49 -19.94 -4.55
N ASP A 23 1.82 -19.20 -3.51
CA ASP A 23 0.88 -18.66 -2.56
C ASP A 23 0.58 -17.17 -2.83
N PHE A 24 -0.67 -16.77 -2.66
CA PHE A 24 -1.13 -15.39 -2.80
C PHE A 24 -1.66 -14.91 -1.46
N TYR A 25 -1.31 -13.71 -1.07
CA TYR A 25 -1.75 -13.05 0.15
C TYR A 25 -2.44 -11.73 -0.19
N LEU A 26 -3.60 -11.49 0.41
CA LEU A 26 -4.43 -10.32 0.16
C LEU A 26 -4.78 -9.65 1.49
N VAL A 27 -4.74 -8.33 1.49
CA VAL A 27 -5.12 -7.47 2.62
C VAL A 27 -6.16 -6.45 2.19
N ASN A 28 -6.94 -5.91 3.15
CA ASN A 28 -7.99 -4.92 2.93
C ASN A 28 -7.96 -3.82 3.99
N SER A 29 -8.54 -2.66 3.67
CA SER A 29 -8.86 -1.61 4.64
C SER A 29 -9.83 -2.11 5.69
N THR A 30 -9.70 -1.59 6.92
CA THR A 30 -10.62 -1.91 8.01
C THR A 30 -11.23 -0.68 8.68
N PHE A 31 -10.83 0.51 8.28
CA PHE A 31 -11.33 1.76 8.85
C PHE A 31 -11.29 1.75 10.39
N GLU A 32 -12.42 1.99 11.06
CA GLU A 32 -12.57 2.01 12.51
C GLU A 32 -12.64 0.62 13.17
N PHE A 33 -12.59 -0.47 12.40
CA PHE A 33 -12.76 -1.82 12.95
C PHE A 33 -11.43 -2.41 13.47
N PHE A 34 -11.52 -3.12 14.59
CA PHE A 34 -10.43 -3.87 15.20
C PHE A 34 -10.80 -5.37 15.29
N PRO A 35 -9.86 -6.31 15.01
CA PRO A 35 -8.49 -6.11 14.57
C PRO A 35 -8.39 -5.50 13.16
N GLY A 36 -7.27 -4.82 12.86
CA GLY A 36 -7.06 -4.14 11.60
C GLY A 36 -6.28 -4.96 10.57
N VAL A 37 -6.59 -4.75 9.30
CA VAL A 37 -5.92 -5.32 8.13
C VAL A 37 -5.91 -6.85 8.14
N PRO A 38 -7.03 -7.51 7.75
CA PRO A 38 -7.10 -8.96 7.60
C PRO A 38 -6.13 -9.44 6.52
N ILE A 39 -5.56 -10.62 6.71
CA ILE A 39 -4.72 -11.31 5.74
C ILE A 39 -5.45 -12.55 5.26
N TYR A 40 -5.72 -12.60 3.97
CA TYR A 40 -6.27 -13.76 3.30
C TYR A 40 -5.19 -14.47 2.49
N HIS A 41 -5.26 -15.79 2.44
CA HIS A 41 -4.38 -16.65 1.67
C HIS A 41 -5.15 -17.41 0.59
N SER A 42 -4.53 -17.58 -0.57
CA SER A 42 -5.05 -18.40 -1.68
C SER A 42 -3.93 -19.00 -2.50
N ARG A 43 -4.21 -20.16 -3.15
CA ARG A 43 -3.36 -20.77 -4.19
C ARG A 43 -3.93 -20.66 -5.61
N ASN A 44 -5.12 -20.10 -5.76
CA ASN A 44 -5.81 -20.06 -7.04
C ASN A 44 -6.55 -18.76 -7.32
N LEU A 45 -6.42 -17.75 -6.45
CA LEU A 45 -7.08 -16.44 -6.54
C LEU A 45 -8.62 -16.48 -6.47
N VAL A 46 -9.21 -17.65 -6.20
CA VAL A 46 -10.66 -17.87 -6.14
C VAL A 46 -11.11 -18.27 -4.73
N ASN A 47 -10.39 -19.22 -4.13
CA ASN A 47 -10.67 -19.70 -2.79
C ASN A 47 -9.70 -19.03 -1.81
N TRP A 48 -10.24 -18.23 -0.91
CA TRP A 48 -9.49 -17.43 0.07
C TRP A 48 -9.80 -17.89 1.48
N GLU A 49 -8.77 -18.00 2.29
CA GLU A 49 -8.83 -18.37 3.71
C GLU A 49 -8.26 -17.21 4.54
N LEU A 50 -9.01 -16.75 5.53
CA LEU A 50 -8.52 -15.77 6.50
C LEU A 50 -7.44 -16.42 7.38
N LYS A 51 -6.23 -15.85 7.41
CA LYS A 51 -5.10 -16.32 8.23
C LYS A 51 -4.95 -15.58 9.54
N GLY A 52 -5.25 -14.29 9.55
CA GLY A 52 -5.08 -13.44 10.72
C GLY A 52 -5.21 -11.96 10.35
N TYR A 53 -4.56 -11.13 11.14
CA TYR A 53 -4.58 -9.67 10.99
C TYR A 53 -3.16 -9.12 11.18
N CYS A 54 -2.80 -8.09 10.41
CA CYS A 54 -1.53 -7.40 10.59
C CYS A 54 -1.50 -6.53 11.86
N LEU A 55 -2.66 -6.04 12.30
CA LEU A 55 -2.81 -5.11 13.41
C LEU A 55 -3.79 -5.69 14.43
N ASP A 56 -3.30 -6.50 15.34
CA ASP A 56 -4.10 -7.22 16.33
C ASP A 56 -3.84 -6.79 17.79
N ARG A 57 -2.94 -5.81 17.99
CA ARG A 57 -2.61 -5.25 19.29
C ARG A 57 -2.95 -3.75 19.36
N ARG A 58 -3.37 -3.30 20.56
CA ARG A 58 -3.66 -1.88 20.80
C ARG A 58 -2.43 -0.97 20.59
N SER A 59 -1.23 -1.48 20.85
CA SER A 59 0.01 -0.74 20.58
C SER A 59 0.25 -0.43 19.11
N GLN A 60 -0.27 -1.28 18.24
CA GLN A 60 -0.16 -1.13 16.77
C GLN A 60 -1.27 -0.26 16.18
N LEU A 61 -2.47 -0.27 16.80
CA LEU A 61 -3.67 0.33 16.23
C LEU A 61 -4.47 1.06 17.32
N GLU A 62 -4.25 2.38 17.41
CA GLU A 62 -5.06 3.27 18.25
C GLU A 62 -6.25 3.80 17.46
N LEU A 63 -7.46 3.55 17.98
CA LEU A 63 -8.73 3.95 17.39
C LEU A 63 -9.62 4.75 18.34
N GLU A 64 -9.10 5.15 19.52
CA GLU A 64 -9.88 5.96 20.45
C GLU A 64 -10.24 7.32 19.82
N GLY A 65 -11.52 7.66 19.84
CA GLY A 65 -12.03 8.87 19.20
C GLY A 65 -12.11 8.79 17.67
N CYS A 66 -11.88 7.59 17.08
CA CYS A 66 -12.01 7.38 15.65
C CYS A 66 -13.44 7.70 15.18
N ARG A 67 -13.55 8.54 14.16
CA ARG A 67 -14.84 8.82 13.50
C ARG A 67 -15.24 7.65 12.62
N ASN A 68 -16.53 7.55 12.27
CA ASN A 68 -17.01 6.61 11.25
C ASN A 68 -16.21 6.80 9.96
N SER A 69 -15.78 5.70 9.35
CA SER A 69 -14.90 5.67 8.18
C SER A 69 -13.55 6.41 8.39
N GLY A 70 -13.09 6.54 9.63
CA GLY A 70 -11.71 6.91 9.98
C GLY A 70 -10.83 5.67 10.13
N GLY A 71 -9.71 5.78 10.87
CA GLY A 71 -8.80 4.66 11.16
C GLY A 71 -7.97 4.22 9.96
N ILE A 72 -8.01 2.93 9.63
CA ILE A 72 -7.12 2.28 8.65
C ILE A 72 -7.67 2.35 7.23
N TYR A 73 -6.96 3.11 6.38
CA TYR A 73 -7.24 3.23 4.94
C TYR A 73 -6.47 2.17 4.13
N ALA A 74 -6.39 2.36 2.81
CA ALA A 74 -5.86 1.37 1.88
C ALA A 74 -4.48 0.81 2.29
N PRO A 75 -4.39 -0.49 2.65
CA PRO A 75 -3.13 -1.14 2.94
C PRO A 75 -2.47 -1.65 1.66
N THR A 76 -1.15 -1.72 1.67
CA THR A 76 -0.38 -2.45 0.67
C THR A 76 0.44 -3.54 1.33
N ILE A 77 0.37 -4.78 0.81
CA ILE A 77 1.23 -5.89 1.24
C ILE A 77 2.30 -6.16 0.19
N ARG A 78 3.54 -6.41 0.66
CA ARG A 78 4.67 -6.83 -0.17
C ARG A 78 5.46 -7.92 0.56
N PHE A 79 6.17 -8.74 -0.22
CA PHE A 79 7.14 -9.70 0.29
C PHE A 79 8.49 -9.44 -0.37
N HIS A 80 9.54 -9.32 0.44
CA HIS A 80 10.89 -9.08 -0.01
C HIS A 80 11.89 -9.70 0.94
N ASN A 81 12.87 -10.44 0.41
CA ASN A 81 13.97 -11.07 1.16
C ASN A 81 13.51 -11.85 2.42
N GLY A 82 12.44 -12.66 2.30
CA GLY A 82 11.95 -13.50 3.38
C GLY A 82 11.05 -12.78 4.39
N MET A 83 10.72 -11.51 4.16
CA MET A 83 9.92 -10.69 5.06
C MET A 83 8.67 -10.15 4.37
N PHE A 84 7.54 -10.21 5.04
CA PHE A 84 6.32 -9.50 4.67
C PHE A 84 6.36 -8.07 5.24
N TYR A 85 5.91 -7.12 4.43
CA TYR A 85 5.73 -5.72 4.80
C TYR A 85 4.30 -5.34 4.50
N MET A 86 3.61 -4.78 5.49
CA MET A 86 2.30 -4.14 5.30
C MET A 86 2.45 -2.67 5.64
N ILE A 87 2.08 -1.81 4.69
CA ILE A 87 2.08 -0.36 4.85
C ILE A 87 0.66 0.17 4.67
N THR A 88 0.26 1.13 5.49
CA THR A 88 -1.08 1.74 5.45
C THR A 88 -1.07 3.13 6.08
N THR A 89 -2.23 3.78 6.09
CA THR A 89 -2.48 5.06 6.76
C THR A 89 -3.49 4.87 7.87
N ASN A 90 -3.15 5.29 9.10
CA ASN A 90 -4.14 5.55 10.13
C ASN A 90 -4.50 7.04 10.11
N VAL A 91 -5.64 7.39 9.53
CA VAL A 91 -6.09 8.80 9.41
C VAL A 91 -6.57 9.40 10.73
N THR A 92 -6.71 8.59 11.78
CA THR A 92 -7.11 9.02 13.13
C THR A 92 -5.91 9.36 14.00
N ASP A 93 -4.74 8.75 13.73
CA ASP A 93 -3.50 8.92 14.50
C ASP A 93 -2.40 9.59 13.64
N LYS A 94 -1.20 9.04 13.62
CA LYS A 94 0.03 9.66 13.08
C LYS A 94 0.21 9.54 11.56
N GLY A 95 -0.76 8.94 10.84
CA GLY A 95 -0.71 8.82 9.39
C GLY A 95 -0.09 7.53 8.89
N ASN A 96 0.93 7.61 8.03
CA ASN A 96 1.50 6.46 7.33
C ASN A 96 2.49 5.68 8.21
N PHE A 97 2.44 4.34 8.14
CA PHE A 97 3.36 3.47 8.86
C PHE A 97 3.52 2.11 8.19
N VAL A 98 4.63 1.44 8.51
CA VAL A 98 4.92 0.06 8.10
C VAL A 98 4.91 -0.84 9.33
N VAL A 99 4.36 -2.05 9.17
CA VAL A 99 4.62 -3.19 10.05
C VAL A 99 5.19 -4.34 9.22
N HIS A 100 6.00 -5.20 9.81
CA HIS A 100 6.62 -6.32 9.12
C HIS A 100 6.58 -7.60 9.96
N SER A 101 6.65 -8.76 9.28
CA SER A 101 6.75 -10.08 9.89
C SER A 101 7.45 -11.05 8.94
N ASP A 102 8.15 -12.05 9.46
CA ASP A 102 8.71 -13.14 8.66
C ASP A 102 7.66 -14.20 8.27
N SER A 103 6.48 -14.15 8.89
CA SER A 103 5.37 -15.04 8.60
C SER A 103 4.03 -14.32 8.68
N VAL A 104 3.08 -14.68 7.83
CA VAL A 104 1.71 -14.15 7.88
C VAL A 104 0.93 -14.61 9.11
N ASP A 105 1.31 -15.77 9.66
CA ASP A 105 0.75 -16.34 10.89
C ASP A 105 1.57 -15.94 12.14
N GLY A 106 2.62 -15.12 11.97
CA GLY A 106 3.53 -14.67 13.02
C GLY A 106 3.13 -13.35 13.65
N ASP A 107 3.94 -12.92 14.61
CA ASP A 107 3.79 -11.59 15.22
C ASP A 107 4.26 -10.50 14.29
N TRP A 108 3.40 -9.54 14.02
CA TRP A 108 3.74 -8.33 13.26
C TRP A 108 4.42 -7.31 14.18
N SER A 109 5.40 -6.58 13.65
CA SER A 109 6.16 -5.58 14.41
C SER A 109 5.27 -4.45 14.95
N GLU A 110 5.82 -3.64 15.85
CA GLU A 110 5.25 -2.33 16.15
C GLU A 110 5.35 -1.40 14.93
N PRO A 111 4.47 -0.39 14.80
CA PRO A 111 4.46 0.54 13.68
C PRO A 111 5.75 1.34 13.54
N ALA A 112 6.39 1.28 12.39
CA ALA A 112 7.44 2.19 11.95
C ALA A 112 6.79 3.37 11.23
N TRP A 113 6.62 4.49 11.93
CA TRP A 113 5.93 5.68 11.43
C TRP A 113 6.78 6.45 10.42
N ILE A 114 6.11 6.99 9.39
CA ILE A 114 6.75 7.69 8.27
C ILE A 114 6.32 9.16 8.32
N ASP A 115 7.28 10.09 8.31
CA ASP A 115 7.01 11.53 8.29
C ASP A 115 6.63 12.02 6.88
N GLN A 116 5.49 11.50 6.43
CA GLN A 116 4.86 11.88 5.16
C GLN A 116 3.35 11.88 5.30
N GLY A 117 2.74 13.01 5.03
CA GLY A 117 1.28 13.14 4.94
C GLY A 117 0.72 12.51 3.66
N GLY A 118 -0.59 12.43 3.57
CA GLY A 118 -1.31 11.79 2.47
C GLY A 118 -1.83 10.41 2.86
N ILE A 119 -2.38 9.69 1.89
CA ILE A 119 -3.00 8.38 2.07
C ILE A 119 -2.52 7.40 1.00
N ASP A 120 -2.92 6.13 1.13
CA ASP A 120 -2.70 5.05 0.18
C ASP A 120 -1.22 4.80 -0.13
N PRO A 121 -0.40 4.54 0.90
CA PRO A 121 1.02 4.30 0.69
C PRO A 121 1.27 2.92 0.07
N SER A 122 2.32 2.83 -0.75
CA SER A 122 2.85 1.55 -1.20
C SER A 122 4.37 1.51 -1.15
N LEU A 123 4.93 0.28 -1.17
CA LEU A 123 6.35 0.02 -1.22
C LEU A 123 6.72 -0.66 -2.55
N PHE A 124 7.89 -0.33 -3.06
CA PHE A 124 8.49 -0.95 -4.23
C PHE A 124 9.98 -1.17 -4.00
N TRP A 125 10.49 -2.38 -4.25
CA TRP A 125 11.91 -2.68 -4.25
C TRP A 125 12.44 -2.71 -5.68
N ASP A 126 13.54 -1.99 -5.93
CA ASP A 126 14.23 -2.03 -7.21
C ASP A 126 15.30 -3.14 -7.23
N ASP A 127 15.96 -3.34 -8.36
CA ASP A 127 16.97 -4.38 -8.58
C ASP A 127 18.24 -4.20 -7.73
N ASP A 128 18.44 -3.02 -7.15
CA ASP A 128 19.55 -2.70 -6.24
C ASP A 128 19.18 -2.86 -4.75
N ASP A 129 18.07 -3.55 -4.46
CA ASP A 129 17.50 -3.78 -3.12
C ASP A 129 17.05 -2.51 -2.36
N LYS A 130 17.04 -1.34 -3.01
CA LYS A 130 16.49 -0.14 -2.43
C LYS A 130 14.98 -0.20 -2.37
N CYS A 131 14.43 0.24 -1.24
CA CYS A 131 12.99 0.35 -1.04
C CYS A 131 12.52 1.77 -1.31
N TYR A 132 11.53 1.91 -2.17
CA TYR A 132 10.87 3.17 -2.47
C TYR A 132 9.45 3.17 -1.92
N TYR A 133 9.12 4.27 -1.26
CA TYR A 133 7.79 4.61 -0.83
C TYR A 133 7.10 5.47 -1.88
N CYS A 134 5.81 5.29 -2.09
CA CYS A 134 4.96 6.27 -2.78
C CYS A 134 3.56 6.33 -2.15
N SER A 135 2.96 7.52 -2.16
CA SER A 135 1.60 7.79 -1.67
C SER A 135 1.01 9.02 -2.36
N THR A 136 -0.26 9.29 -2.11
CA THR A 136 -0.74 10.66 -2.33
C THR A 136 0.01 11.62 -1.40
N GLY A 137 0.16 12.87 -1.81
CA GLY A 137 0.79 13.89 -0.97
C GLY A 137 0.72 15.28 -1.57
N ILE A 138 1.32 16.21 -0.85
CA ILE A 138 1.54 17.58 -1.32
C ILE A 138 3.03 17.85 -1.18
N LEU A 139 3.68 18.25 -2.26
CA LEU A 139 5.06 18.68 -2.30
C LEU A 139 5.14 20.07 -2.92
N ASP A 140 5.76 21.02 -2.23
CA ASP A 140 5.87 22.41 -2.65
C ASP A 140 4.53 23.06 -3.07
N GLY A 141 3.45 22.67 -2.37
CA GLY A 141 2.09 23.16 -2.64
C GLY A 141 1.36 22.45 -3.79
N VAL A 142 2.01 21.51 -4.48
CA VAL A 142 1.42 20.71 -5.56
C VAL A 142 0.94 19.36 -5.02
N ARG A 143 -0.33 19.03 -5.26
CA ARG A 143 -0.91 17.72 -4.92
C ARG A 143 -0.62 16.70 -6.01
N GLY A 144 -0.26 15.50 -5.62
CA GLY A 144 -0.03 14.40 -6.55
C GLY A 144 0.54 13.17 -5.86
N ILE A 145 1.30 12.37 -6.59
CA ILE A 145 1.99 11.20 -6.07
C ILE A 145 3.42 11.58 -5.70
N VAL A 146 3.74 11.42 -4.43
CA VAL A 146 5.07 11.69 -3.86
C VAL A 146 5.79 10.36 -3.69
N ALA A 147 7.10 10.32 -4.01
CA ALA A 147 7.94 9.15 -3.83
C ALA A 147 9.32 9.53 -3.27
N PHE A 148 9.95 8.60 -2.55
CA PHE A 148 11.30 8.72 -1.99
C PHE A 148 11.84 7.34 -1.57
N GLU A 149 13.15 7.23 -1.38
CA GLU A 149 13.80 6.04 -0.81
C GLU A 149 13.54 6.00 0.71
N ILE A 150 13.25 4.80 1.25
CA ILE A 150 12.90 4.60 2.66
C ILE A 150 13.58 3.37 3.24
N ASN A 151 13.89 3.39 4.52
CA ASN A 151 14.13 2.18 5.30
C ASN A 151 12.77 1.62 5.80
N PRO A 152 12.24 0.53 5.24
CA PRO A 152 10.91 0.03 5.58
C PRO A 152 10.83 -0.58 6.99
N MET A 153 11.98 -0.87 7.64
CA MET A 153 12.02 -1.40 9.01
C MET A 153 11.88 -0.31 10.07
N THR A 154 12.29 0.92 9.75
CA THR A 154 12.33 2.04 10.71
C THR A 154 11.40 3.19 10.34
N GLY A 155 10.93 3.27 9.09
CA GLY A 155 10.19 4.41 8.56
C GLY A 155 11.08 5.60 8.18
N GLU A 156 12.40 5.49 8.28
CA GLU A 156 13.36 6.56 7.98
C GLU A 156 13.38 6.89 6.49
N ILE A 157 13.27 8.17 6.16
CA ILE A 157 13.36 8.70 4.79
C ILE A 157 14.83 8.85 4.42
N LEU A 158 15.26 8.21 3.34
CA LEU A 158 16.68 8.10 2.94
C LEU A 158 17.05 8.99 1.74
N SER A 159 16.07 9.60 1.08
CA SER A 159 16.31 10.52 -0.04
C SER A 159 15.40 11.73 -0.02
N ASP A 160 15.65 12.71 -0.89
CA ASP A 160 14.73 13.81 -1.10
C ASP A 160 13.37 13.30 -1.61
N LYS A 161 12.29 13.94 -1.15
CA LYS A 161 10.94 13.68 -1.62
C LYS A 161 10.77 14.24 -3.02
N LYS A 162 10.09 13.50 -3.91
CA LYS A 162 9.82 13.89 -5.30
C LYS A 162 8.35 13.74 -5.63
N LEU A 163 7.82 14.71 -6.36
CA LEU A 163 6.52 14.60 -7.00
C LEU A 163 6.72 13.86 -8.34
N ILE A 164 6.25 12.63 -8.44
CA ILE A 164 6.44 11.78 -9.62
C ILE A 164 5.24 11.80 -10.57
N SER A 165 4.08 12.28 -10.13
CA SER A 165 2.88 12.45 -10.95
C SER A 165 1.90 13.41 -10.30
N GLU A 166 1.25 14.24 -11.09
CA GLU A 166 0.09 15.07 -10.68
C GLU A 166 -1.25 14.41 -11.02
N GLY A 167 -1.22 13.19 -11.58
CA GLY A 167 -2.39 12.49 -12.12
C GLY A 167 -2.62 12.75 -13.61
N CYS A 168 -3.69 12.16 -14.17
CA CYS A 168 -4.10 12.28 -15.59
C CYS A 168 -5.17 13.36 -15.81
N GLY A 169 -5.35 14.27 -14.88
CA GLY A 169 -6.41 15.29 -14.95
C GLY A 169 -7.76 14.81 -14.42
N GLY A 170 -7.84 13.61 -13.84
CA GLY A 170 -8.94 13.17 -13.00
C GLY A 170 -8.84 13.76 -11.59
N GLN A 171 -9.94 13.72 -10.84
CA GLN A 171 -9.93 14.09 -9.43
C GLN A 171 -9.28 12.97 -8.61
N CYS A 172 -8.64 13.32 -7.49
CA CYS A 172 -8.13 12.36 -6.51
C CYS A 172 -7.22 11.30 -7.11
N ALA A 173 -6.04 11.69 -7.63
CA ALA A 173 -4.99 10.75 -7.95
C ALA A 173 -4.52 10.07 -6.64
N GLU A 174 -4.75 8.77 -6.48
CA GLU A 174 -4.54 8.01 -5.24
C GLU A 174 -4.16 6.54 -5.52
N GLY A 175 -3.89 5.74 -4.49
CA GLY A 175 -3.57 4.32 -4.62
C GLY A 175 -2.36 4.01 -5.51
N PRO A 176 -1.21 4.73 -5.39
CA PRO A 176 -0.10 4.53 -6.30
C PRO A 176 0.60 3.20 -6.05
N HIS A 177 0.87 2.47 -7.13
CA HIS A 177 1.72 1.28 -7.13
C HIS A 177 2.75 1.38 -8.24
N ILE A 178 4.03 1.17 -7.89
CA ILE A 178 5.12 1.08 -8.87
C ILE A 178 5.37 -0.39 -9.18
N TYR A 179 5.51 -0.69 -10.47
CA TYR A 179 5.91 -2.00 -10.98
C TYR A 179 7.07 -1.84 -11.95
N LYS A 180 7.94 -2.86 -12.04
CA LYS A 180 9.01 -2.93 -13.02
C LYS A 180 8.83 -4.16 -13.89
N LYS A 181 8.86 -3.97 -15.21
CA LYS A 181 8.78 -5.06 -16.19
C LYS A 181 9.59 -4.70 -17.42
N ASP A 182 10.43 -5.63 -17.89
CA ASP A 182 11.26 -5.48 -19.08
C ASP A 182 12.11 -4.19 -19.08
N GLY A 183 12.64 -3.82 -17.90
CA GLY A 183 13.46 -2.61 -17.70
C GLY A 183 12.67 -1.29 -17.70
N MET A 184 11.34 -1.34 -17.76
CA MET A 184 10.46 -0.18 -17.70
C MET A 184 9.74 -0.11 -16.36
N TYR A 185 9.54 1.11 -15.84
CA TYR A 185 8.72 1.36 -14.67
C TYR A 185 7.31 1.74 -15.07
N TYR A 186 6.35 1.23 -14.32
CA TYR A 186 4.92 1.48 -14.49
C TYR A 186 4.39 2.04 -13.18
N LEU A 187 3.83 3.24 -13.22
CA LEU A 187 3.06 3.80 -12.13
C LEU A 187 1.58 3.54 -12.40
N MET A 188 0.94 2.78 -11.54
CA MET A 188 -0.51 2.58 -11.54
C MET A 188 -1.12 3.42 -10.42
N ILE A 189 -2.18 4.17 -10.72
CA ILE A 189 -2.93 4.98 -9.77
C ILE A 189 -4.42 4.78 -9.96
N ALA A 190 -5.20 5.10 -8.93
CA ALA A 190 -6.64 5.31 -9.02
C ALA A 190 -6.93 6.80 -9.21
N GLU A 191 -7.97 7.12 -9.97
CA GLU A 191 -8.51 8.47 -10.15
C GLU A 191 -10.04 8.46 -10.12
N GLY A 192 -10.65 9.61 -9.88
CA GLY A 192 -12.10 9.79 -9.84
C GLY A 192 -12.70 9.68 -8.44
N GLY A 193 -11.87 9.46 -7.40
CA GLY A 193 -12.31 9.29 -6.03
C GLY A 193 -13.19 8.05 -5.86
N THR A 194 -13.95 7.99 -4.77
CA THR A 194 -14.87 6.85 -4.45
C THR A 194 -16.23 6.97 -5.11
N GLU A 195 -16.31 7.65 -6.26
CA GLU A 195 -17.56 7.95 -6.97
C GLU A 195 -17.66 7.21 -8.32
N TYR A 196 -18.68 7.51 -9.09
CA TYR A 196 -18.97 6.85 -10.38
C TYR A 196 -17.86 6.97 -11.41
N ALA A 197 -17.03 8.02 -11.34
CA ALA A 197 -15.90 8.25 -12.25
C ALA A 197 -14.62 7.49 -11.86
N HIS A 198 -14.66 6.65 -10.81
CA HIS A 198 -13.49 5.86 -10.35
C HIS A 198 -12.92 4.99 -11.46
N ARG A 199 -11.60 5.09 -11.68
CA ARG A 199 -10.87 4.34 -12.70
C ARG A 199 -9.44 4.08 -12.29
N ALA A 200 -8.87 2.97 -12.74
CA ALA A 200 -7.43 2.73 -12.67
C ALA A 200 -6.74 3.29 -13.92
N VAL A 201 -5.60 3.94 -13.72
CA VAL A 201 -4.77 4.50 -14.79
C VAL A 201 -3.35 3.98 -14.62
N SER A 202 -2.70 3.61 -15.72
CA SER A 202 -1.31 3.20 -15.71
C SER A 202 -0.48 4.08 -16.64
N TYR A 203 0.68 4.50 -16.17
CA TYR A 203 1.63 5.31 -16.90
C TYR A 203 2.89 4.52 -17.22
N THR A 204 3.40 4.71 -18.44
CA THR A 204 4.70 4.22 -18.88
C THR A 204 5.47 5.39 -19.45
N HIS A 205 6.25 6.10 -18.64
CA HIS A 205 6.94 7.28 -19.17
C HIS A 205 8.46 7.28 -18.95
N LEU A 206 9.01 6.36 -18.17
CA LEU A 206 10.42 6.45 -17.81
C LEU A 206 11.14 5.14 -18.10
N ARG A 207 12.20 5.19 -18.92
CA ARG A 207 13.19 4.12 -18.98
C ARG A 207 13.99 4.08 -17.68
N ALA A 208 14.47 2.91 -17.28
CA ALA A 208 15.21 2.69 -16.03
C ALA A 208 16.36 3.69 -15.78
N HIS A 209 16.95 4.27 -16.84
CA HIS A 209 17.99 5.29 -16.72
C HIS A 209 17.49 6.69 -16.40
N GLU A 210 16.24 7.01 -16.73
CA GLU A 210 15.63 8.32 -16.46
C GLU A 210 15.06 8.39 -15.04
N THR A 211 14.63 7.24 -14.47
CA THR A 211 14.18 7.15 -13.08
C THR A 211 15.32 7.30 -12.08
N ARG A 212 16.55 6.85 -12.39
CA ARG A 212 17.72 7.04 -11.49
C ARG A 212 18.11 8.52 -11.31
N SER A 213 17.69 9.39 -12.21
CA SER A 213 17.85 10.85 -12.06
C SER A 213 16.62 11.53 -11.50
N ASN A 214 15.47 10.82 -11.42
CA ASN A 214 14.16 11.36 -11.02
C ASN A 214 13.54 10.69 -9.78
N LEU A 215 14.13 9.57 -9.27
CA LEU A 215 13.82 8.96 -7.98
C LEU A 215 14.92 9.22 -6.97
#